data_e9a93c20828467daf78288579104d9b3
#
_entry.id   e9a93c20828467daf78288579104d9b3
#
_cell.length_a   1.000
_cell.length_b   1.000
_cell.length_c   1.000
_cell.angle_alpha   90.00
_cell.angle_beta   90.00
_cell.angle_gamma   90.00
#
_symmetry.space_group_name_H-M   'P 1'
#
loop_
_entity.id
_entity.type
_entity.pdbx_description
1 polymer ?
#
loop_
_entity_poly.entity_id
_entity_poly.type
_entity_poly.pdbx_seq_one_letter_code
_entity_poly.pdbx_strand_id
1 'polypeptide(L)' 'MQEFYASIKLKNGEEMLTIVTETCPEEDYIKVKNPIGVEAVSYTHLRAHETVD' A
#
# COMPACT_ATOMS: atom_id res chain seq x y z
N MET A 1 9.62 -1.94 11.32
CA MET A 1 8.25 -1.59 10.95
C MET A 1 7.54 -2.80 10.43
N GLN A 2 6.29 -2.97 10.77
CA GLN A 2 5.56 -4.17 10.40
C GLN A 2 4.87 -3.97 9.06
N GLU A 3 4.92 -5.04 8.27
CA GLU A 3 4.22 -5.06 6.99
C GLU A 3 2.77 -5.48 7.25
N PHE A 4 1.88 -4.98 6.42
CA PHE A 4 0.48 -5.34 6.55
C PHE A 4 -0.18 -5.32 5.18
N TYR A 5 -1.23 -6.12 5.05
CA TYR A 5 -2.03 -6.12 3.84
C TYR A 5 -2.97 -4.93 3.82
N ALA A 6 -3.13 -4.35 2.66
CA ALA A 6 -4.03 -3.23 2.51
C ALA A 6 -4.58 -3.17 1.09
N SER A 7 -5.81 -2.69 0.97
CA SER A 7 -6.36 -2.29 -0.31
C SER A 7 -6.03 -0.83 -0.50
N ILE A 8 -5.44 -0.51 -1.63
CA ILE A 8 -5.13 0.88 -1.92
C ILE A 8 -5.76 1.26 -3.25
N LYS A 9 -6.22 2.48 -3.29
CA LYS A 9 -6.73 3.05 -4.52
C LYS A 9 -5.70 4.03 -5.04
N LEU A 10 -5.22 3.79 -6.22
CA LEU A 10 -4.19 4.61 -6.81
C LEU A 10 -4.80 5.86 -7.42
N LYS A 11 -3.96 6.83 -7.71
CA LYS A 11 -4.45 8.09 -8.24
C LYS A 11 -5.01 7.95 -9.65
N ASN A 12 -4.64 6.88 -10.35
CA ASN A 12 -5.20 6.62 -11.67
C ASN A 12 -6.54 5.91 -11.61
N GLY A 13 -7.07 5.66 -10.41
CA GLY A 13 -8.37 5.02 -10.26
C GLY A 13 -8.34 3.52 -10.06
N GLU A 14 -7.19 2.90 -10.19
CA GLU A 14 -7.07 1.46 -10.00
C GLU A 14 -6.97 1.11 -8.54
N GLU A 15 -7.45 -0.06 -8.20
CA GLU A 15 -7.34 -0.58 -6.84
C GLU A 15 -6.48 -1.81 -6.85
N MET A 16 -5.72 -1.99 -5.79
CA MET A 16 -4.91 -3.18 -5.66
C MET A 16 -4.82 -3.60 -4.20
N LEU A 17 -4.63 -4.88 -4.01
CA LEU A 17 -4.39 -5.44 -2.68
C LEU A 17 -2.92 -5.83 -2.62
N THR A 18 -2.22 -5.28 -1.65
CA THR A 18 -0.79 -5.49 -1.61
C THR A 18 -0.30 -5.40 -0.17
N ILE A 19 0.96 -5.72 0.02
CA ILE A 19 1.60 -5.61 1.31
C ILE A 19 2.28 -4.26 1.38
N VAL A 20 1.88 -3.46 2.37
CA VAL A 20 2.46 -2.14 2.58
C VAL A 20 3.62 -2.29 3.54
N THR A 21 4.78 -1.81 3.15
CA THR A 21 5.96 -1.90 3.98
C THR A 21 6.24 -0.60 4.71
N GLU A 22 5.79 0.51 4.17
CA GLU A 22 6.06 1.80 4.78
C GLU A 22 5.04 2.81 4.28
N THR A 23 4.58 3.68 5.16
CA THR A 23 3.67 4.74 4.77
C THR A 23 4.36 6.08 4.94
N CYS A 24 4.09 6.99 4.01
CA CYS A 24 4.64 8.34 4.05
C CYS A 24 3.48 9.31 3.85
N PRO A 25 2.67 9.53 4.89
CA PRO A 25 1.47 10.35 4.73
C PRO A 25 1.77 11.80 4.35
N GLU A 26 2.94 12.29 4.72
CA GLU A 26 3.29 13.66 4.38
C GLU A 26 3.57 13.84 2.91
N GLU A 27 3.89 12.77 2.21
CA GLU A 27 4.27 12.85 0.80
C GLU A 27 3.29 12.15 -0.10
N ASP A 28 2.19 11.66 0.46
CA ASP A 28 1.12 11.07 -0.33
C ASP A 28 1.53 9.82 -1.07
N TYR A 29 2.47 9.07 -0.54
CA TYR A 29 2.82 7.81 -1.17
C TYR A 29 3.08 6.76 -0.10
N ILE A 30 3.06 5.52 -0.54
CA ILE A 30 3.40 4.40 0.32
C ILE A 30 4.34 3.48 -0.44
N LYS A 31 5.07 2.69 0.31
CA LYS A 31 5.92 1.67 -0.29
C LYS A 31 5.23 0.34 -0.16
N VAL A 32 5.15 -0.37 -1.27
CA VAL A 32 4.45 -1.65 -1.34
C VAL A 32 5.42 -2.70 -1.84
N LYS A 33 5.15 -3.92 -1.42
CA LYS A 33 5.98 -5.05 -1.79
C LYS A 33 5.36 -5.75 -2.98
N ASN A 34 6.18 -6.02 -3.98
CA ASN A 34 5.71 -6.77 -5.13
C ASN A 34 6.69 -7.91 -5.40
N PRO A 35 6.40 -8.80 -6.37
CA PRO A 35 7.27 -9.95 -6.59
C PRO A 35 8.71 -9.59 -6.94
N ILE A 36 8.94 -8.39 -7.42
CA ILE A 36 10.28 -7.99 -7.82
C ILE A 36 10.99 -7.27 -6.69
N GLY A 37 10.25 -6.58 -5.82
CA GLY A 37 10.86 -5.82 -4.75
C GLY A 37 9.87 -4.85 -4.15
N VAL A 38 10.38 -3.72 -3.70
CA VAL A 38 9.56 -2.70 -3.05
C VAL A 38 9.54 -1.48 -3.96
N GLU A 39 8.34 -0.91 -4.14
CA GLU A 39 8.24 0.29 -4.94
C GLU A 39 7.31 1.28 -4.27
N ALA A 40 7.47 2.54 -4.59
CA ALA A 40 6.65 3.61 -4.06
C ALA A 40 5.51 3.88 -5.03
N VAL A 41 4.30 4.01 -4.48
CA VAL A 41 3.12 4.30 -5.30
C VAL A 41 2.34 5.42 -4.64
N SER A 42 1.72 6.24 -5.47
CA SER A 42 0.83 7.29 -5.00
C SER A 42 -0.58 6.75 -4.87
N TYR A 43 -1.27 7.15 -3.82
CA TYR A 43 -2.58 6.59 -3.54
C TYR A 43 -3.54 7.68 -3.12
N THR A 44 -4.84 7.43 -3.29
CA THR A 44 -5.87 8.32 -2.81
C THR A 44 -6.57 7.77 -1.59
N HIS A 45 -6.66 6.45 -1.49
CA HIS A 45 -7.29 5.78 -0.35
C HIS A 45 -6.49 4.57 0.04
N LEU A 46 -6.44 4.34 1.33
CA LEU A 46 -5.79 3.15 1.86
C LEU A 46 -6.70 2.54 2.92
N ARG A 47 -6.97 1.27 2.79
CA ARG A 47 -7.76 0.54 3.76
C ARG A 47 -6.95 -0.67 4.21
N ALA A 48 -6.52 -0.65 5.45
CA ALA A 48 -5.76 -1.76 5.99
C ALA A 48 -6.69 -2.94 6.22
N HIS A 49 -6.21 -4.11 5.87
CA HIS A 49 -6.92 -5.36 6.10
C HIS A 49 -6.28 -6.07 7.27
N GLU A 50 -7.08 -6.39 8.25
CA GLU A 50 -6.58 -7.22 9.32
C GLU A 50 -6.47 -8.63 8.81
N THR A 51 -5.32 -9.19 8.98
CA THR A 51 -5.15 -10.56 8.61
C THR A 51 -5.80 -11.41 9.65
N VAL A 52 -6.81 -12.06 9.26
CA VAL A 52 -7.47 -13.01 10.12
C VAL A 52 -7.07 -14.37 9.66
N ASP A 53 -6.37 -15.03 10.47
CA ASP A 53 -5.99 -16.34 10.06
C ASP A 53 -6.55 -17.39 10.79
#